data_775e93c931e33ecffd62523587a4d55e
#
_entry.id   775e93c931e33ecffd62523587a4d55e
#
_cell.length_a   1.000
_cell.length_b   1.000
_cell.length_c   1.000
_cell.angle_alpha   90.00
_cell.angle_beta   90.00
_cell.angle_gamma   90.00
#
_symmetry.space_group_name_H-M   'P 1'
#
loop_
_entity.id
_entity.type
_entity.pdbx_description
1 polymer ?
#
loop_
_entity_poly.entity_id
_entity_poly.type
_entity_poly.pdbx_seq_one_letter_code
_entity_poly.pdbx_strand_id
1 'polypeptide(L)'
;MDKKQKDLIIMYYEIKRFREVEKFSIQRIADYLGLNFRTVRKYLSMTDQEFEACLSTQGSRPYVMDQYKTFVVNYLGEYPDTPASVVHDKLKECFCDFPQLDPKTVYNYVVKVRGEFNIPKVTRSDRQYTAVPDLPMGQQAQVDFGMKRLRTSKGGWQTVYFFAMLLCHSRQKFVLFRDEPFTSQSAVEAHEKAFSFFQGIPREIVYDQDVVFIHSENKGDYKLTDVFGSYLASRPFKAVFCHAADPESKGKVENVVKYIKQNFLYNRIFTDNETINTEAIAWLNRTGNMMKHNTTCRVPYTEWCNEQKYLLAYHPIFSTDGRNGHKVLK
;
A
#
# COMPACT_ATOMS: atom_id res chain seq x y z
N MET A 1 16.12 32.31 2.16
CA MET A 1 17.35 31.61 2.65
C MET A 1 16.90 30.56 3.67
N ASP A 2 17.18 29.29 3.41
CA ASP A 2 16.81 28.17 4.27
C ASP A 2 17.59 28.23 5.60
N LYS A 3 17.01 27.68 6.71
CA LYS A 3 17.64 27.60 8.03
C LYS A 3 19.02 26.95 7.95
N LYS A 4 19.17 25.87 7.17
CA LYS A 4 20.48 25.22 6.94
C LYS A 4 21.52 26.11 6.31
N GLN A 5 21.15 26.98 5.38
CA GLN A 5 22.08 27.93 4.75
C GLN A 5 22.52 28.98 5.76
N LYS A 6 21.62 29.46 6.63
CA LYS A 6 21.96 30.38 7.70
C LYS A 6 22.98 29.78 8.68
N ASP A 7 22.68 28.55 9.14
CA ASP A 7 23.56 27.84 10.08
C ASP A 7 24.95 27.58 9.45
N LEU A 8 25.00 27.27 8.16
CA LEU A 8 26.27 27.06 7.44
C LEU A 8 27.10 28.36 7.29
N ILE A 9 26.44 29.48 7.04
CA ILE A 9 27.10 30.80 6.97
C ILE A 9 27.70 31.17 8.32
N ILE A 10 26.92 31.03 9.39
CA ILE A 10 27.36 31.29 10.75
C ILE A 10 28.60 30.44 11.06
N MET A 11 28.54 29.16 10.80
CA MET A 11 29.63 28.20 11.04
C MET A 11 30.91 28.59 10.24
N TYR A 12 30.75 28.98 8.96
CA TYR A 12 31.91 29.37 8.12
C TYR A 12 32.66 30.59 8.70
N TYR A 13 31.91 31.64 9.07
CA TYR A 13 32.52 32.83 9.64
C TYR A 13 33.06 32.61 11.06
N GLU A 14 32.47 31.72 11.86
CA GLU A 14 33.02 31.32 13.16
C GLU A 14 34.35 30.59 13.01
N ILE A 15 34.48 29.66 12.03
CA ILE A 15 35.74 28.97 11.73
C ILE A 15 36.82 29.98 11.37
N LYS A 16 36.52 30.96 10.50
CA LYS A 16 37.48 32.03 10.14
C LYS A 16 37.85 32.89 11.34
N ARG A 17 36.88 33.34 12.12
CA ARG A 17 37.14 34.13 13.33
C ARG A 17 38.07 33.40 14.30
N PHE A 18 37.80 32.14 14.61
CA PHE A 18 38.66 31.35 15.50
C PHE A 18 40.09 31.20 14.96
N ARG A 19 40.26 31.11 13.64
CA ARG A 19 41.58 31.00 13.03
C ARG A 19 42.31 32.33 12.97
N GLU A 20 41.66 33.40 12.55
CA GLU A 20 42.28 34.69 12.25
C GLU A 20 42.44 35.58 13.50
N VAL A 21 41.42 35.61 14.34
CA VAL A 21 41.38 36.44 15.55
C VAL A 21 41.93 35.70 16.75
N GLU A 22 41.37 34.53 17.06
CA GLU A 22 41.70 33.76 18.26
C GLU A 22 42.96 32.90 18.10
N LYS A 23 43.51 32.80 16.86
CA LYS A 23 44.72 32.04 16.51
C LYS A 23 44.67 30.56 16.89
N PHE A 24 43.48 29.97 16.95
CA PHE A 24 43.31 28.55 17.25
C PHE A 24 43.90 27.65 16.18
N SER A 25 44.42 26.49 16.59
CA SER A 25 44.77 25.42 15.65
C SER A 25 43.54 24.81 14.99
N ILE A 26 43.71 24.21 13.80
CA ILE A 26 42.60 23.55 13.09
C ILE A 26 41.95 22.47 13.96
N GLN A 27 42.77 21.70 14.68
CA GLN A 27 42.27 20.68 15.60
C GLN A 27 41.43 21.28 16.72
N ARG A 28 41.91 22.37 17.35
CA ARG A 28 41.17 23.05 18.42
C ARG A 28 39.84 23.63 17.95
N ILE A 29 39.77 24.16 16.71
CA ILE A 29 38.53 24.63 16.11
C ILE A 29 37.58 23.48 15.88
N ALA A 30 38.09 22.34 15.36
CA ALA A 30 37.29 21.15 15.12
C ALA A 30 36.66 20.61 16.43
N ASP A 31 37.47 20.49 17.48
CA ASP A 31 37.03 20.02 18.79
C ASP A 31 36.03 20.99 19.43
N TYR A 32 36.27 22.30 19.33
CA TYR A 32 35.42 23.34 19.92
C TYR A 32 34.02 23.40 19.25
N LEU A 33 33.97 23.29 17.93
CA LEU A 33 32.73 23.36 17.15
C LEU A 33 32.07 21.98 16.95
N GLY A 34 32.65 20.88 17.43
CA GLY A 34 32.17 19.53 17.20
C GLY A 34 32.20 19.12 15.72
N LEU A 35 33.15 19.63 14.94
CA LEU A 35 33.28 19.40 13.52
C LEU A 35 34.43 18.44 13.20
N ASN A 36 34.35 17.82 12.00
CA ASN A 36 35.47 17.03 11.51
C ASN A 36 36.62 17.95 11.09
N PHE A 37 37.87 17.60 11.44
CA PHE A 37 39.10 18.32 11.06
C PHE A 37 39.15 18.65 9.56
N ARG A 38 38.75 17.69 8.69
CA ARG A 38 38.74 17.90 7.24
C ARG A 38 37.73 18.98 6.82
N THR A 39 36.63 19.11 7.51
CA THR A 39 35.60 20.13 7.28
C THR A 39 36.14 21.51 7.60
N VAL A 40 36.76 21.66 8.77
CA VAL A 40 37.42 22.93 9.17
C VAL A 40 38.51 23.33 8.19
N ARG A 41 39.41 22.39 7.83
CA ARG A 41 40.48 22.62 6.85
C ARG A 41 39.90 23.06 5.48
N LYS A 42 38.84 22.40 5.01
CA LYS A 42 38.19 22.75 3.75
C LYS A 42 37.65 24.19 3.76
N TYR A 43 36.95 24.60 4.83
CA TYR A 43 36.39 25.95 4.90
C TYR A 43 37.46 27.02 5.08
N LEU A 44 38.55 26.73 5.77
CA LEU A 44 39.69 27.65 5.87
C LEU A 44 40.47 27.83 4.56
N SER A 45 40.45 26.84 3.67
CA SER A 45 41.06 26.94 2.35
C SER A 45 40.21 27.63 1.30
N MET A 46 38.93 27.93 1.61
CA MET A 46 38.02 28.64 0.71
C MET A 46 38.12 30.16 0.88
N THR A 47 38.08 30.87 -0.23
CA THR A 47 37.78 32.30 -0.26
C THR A 47 36.29 32.54 -0.02
N ASP A 48 35.92 33.76 0.35
CA ASP A 48 34.52 34.13 0.56
C ASP A 48 33.71 33.97 -0.74
N GLN A 49 34.29 34.30 -1.90
CA GLN A 49 33.64 34.07 -3.22
C GLN A 49 33.41 32.61 -3.52
N GLU A 50 34.36 31.72 -3.23
CA GLU A 50 34.22 30.27 -3.40
C GLU A 50 33.17 29.71 -2.45
N PHE A 51 33.08 30.24 -1.23
CA PHE A 51 32.06 29.85 -0.27
C PHE A 51 30.64 30.28 -0.73
N GLU A 52 30.50 31.52 -1.22
CA GLU A 52 29.22 31.99 -1.80
C GLU A 52 28.82 31.18 -3.02
N ALA A 53 29.75 30.85 -3.91
CA ALA A 53 29.49 29.95 -5.04
C ALA A 53 29.08 28.54 -4.58
N CYS A 54 29.71 28.03 -3.51
CA CYS A 54 29.35 26.77 -2.91
C CYS A 54 27.92 26.80 -2.28
N LEU A 55 27.56 27.93 -1.65
CA LEU A 55 26.18 28.12 -1.12
C LEU A 55 25.15 28.19 -2.22
N SER A 56 25.42 28.86 -3.31
CA SER A 56 24.48 28.96 -4.45
C SER A 56 24.30 27.63 -5.16
N THR A 57 25.28 26.75 -5.15
CA THR A 57 25.22 25.39 -5.74
C THR A 57 24.66 24.33 -4.77
N GLN A 58 24.67 24.61 -3.45
CA GLN A 58 24.04 23.74 -2.46
C GLN A 58 22.52 23.81 -2.57
N GLY A 59 21.92 22.78 -3.08
CA GLY A 59 20.49 22.68 -3.34
C GLY A 59 20.14 22.50 -4.82
N SER A 60 21.09 22.67 -5.73
CA SER A 60 20.87 22.56 -7.18
C SER A 60 21.02 21.14 -7.75
N ARG A 61 21.20 20.10 -6.91
CA ARG A 61 21.15 18.72 -7.43
C ARG A 61 19.73 18.41 -7.86
N PRO A 62 19.50 18.12 -9.15
CA PRO A 62 18.16 17.75 -9.62
C PRO A 62 17.73 16.48 -8.88
N TYR A 63 16.49 16.47 -8.40
CA TYR A 63 15.90 15.26 -7.86
C TYR A 63 15.53 14.33 -9.01
N VAL A 64 15.73 13.04 -8.84
CA VAL A 64 15.27 12.01 -9.82
C VAL A 64 13.78 12.18 -10.14
N MET A 65 13.02 12.74 -9.21
CA MET A 65 11.59 13.00 -9.34
C MET A 65 11.23 14.28 -10.11
N ASP A 66 12.20 15.16 -10.42
CA ASP A 66 11.90 16.47 -11.02
C ASP A 66 11.28 16.35 -12.43
N GLN A 67 11.59 15.31 -13.16
CA GLN A 67 10.94 15.01 -14.45
C GLN A 67 9.43 14.73 -14.33
N TYR A 68 8.96 14.30 -13.15
CA TYR A 68 7.54 14.04 -12.87
C TYR A 68 6.86 15.17 -12.12
N LYS A 69 7.54 16.32 -11.91
CA LYS A 69 7.07 17.44 -11.09
C LYS A 69 5.70 17.94 -11.54
N THR A 70 5.52 18.17 -12.84
CA THR A 70 4.27 18.68 -13.41
C THR A 70 3.10 17.74 -13.11
N PHE A 71 3.30 16.43 -13.27
CA PHE A 71 2.30 15.43 -12.93
C PHE A 71 1.93 15.49 -11.44
N VAL A 72 2.93 15.50 -10.55
CA VAL A 72 2.72 15.52 -9.09
C VAL A 72 1.99 16.79 -8.66
N VAL A 73 2.37 17.95 -9.20
CA VAL A 73 1.73 19.25 -8.89
C VAL A 73 0.27 19.25 -9.33
N ASN A 74 -0.01 18.85 -10.57
CA ASN A 74 -1.37 18.83 -11.13
C ASN A 74 -2.26 17.84 -10.35
N TYR A 75 -1.75 16.64 -10.07
CA TYR A 75 -2.49 15.61 -9.34
C TYR A 75 -2.81 16.04 -7.90
N LEU A 76 -1.85 16.64 -7.20
CA LEU A 76 -2.07 17.17 -5.85
C LEU A 76 -2.90 18.44 -5.82
N GLY A 77 -2.87 19.24 -6.89
CA GLY A 77 -3.73 20.42 -7.06
C GLY A 77 -5.20 20.03 -7.22
N GLU A 78 -5.47 18.99 -8.01
CA GLU A 78 -6.83 18.45 -8.21
C GLU A 78 -7.31 17.65 -6.99
N TYR A 79 -6.42 16.90 -6.33
CA TYR A 79 -6.72 16.03 -5.18
C TYR A 79 -5.78 16.31 -4.00
N PRO A 80 -6.00 17.41 -3.25
CA PRO A 80 -5.06 17.85 -2.21
C PRO A 80 -4.87 16.89 -1.03
N ASP A 81 -5.87 16.05 -0.75
CA ASP A 81 -5.84 15.08 0.36
C ASP A 81 -5.13 13.75 0.00
N THR A 82 -4.59 13.62 -1.24
CA THR A 82 -3.95 12.40 -1.72
C THR A 82 -2.73 12.00 -0.87
N PRO A 83 -2.67 10.78 -0.33
CA PRO A 83 -1.48 10.27 0.34
C PRO A 83 -0.30 10.09 -0.63
N ALA A 84 0.94 10.27 -0.16
CA ALA A 84 2.14 10.08 -0.97
C ALA A 84 2.28 8.65 -1.54
N SER A 85 1.74 7.65 -0.83
CA SER A 85 1.70 6.25 -1.32
C SER A 85 0.81 6.08 -2.56
N VAL A 86 -0.28 6.85 -2.66
CA VAL A 86 -1.16 6.85 -3.83
C VAL A 86 -0.49 7.58 -4.99
N VAL A 87 0.18 8.71 -4.72
CA VAL A 87 0.99 9.41 -5.74
C VAL A 87 2.06 8.48 -6.31
N HIS A 88 2.75 7.72 -5.44
CA HIS A 88 3.76 6.74 -5.86
C HIS A 88 3.18 5.65 -6.75
N ASP A 89 2.00 5.11 -6.40
CA ASP A 89 1.34 4.10 -7.23
C ASP A 89 0.89 4.67 -8.58
N LYS A 90 0.32 5.89 -8.59
CA LYS A 90 -0.09 6.58 -9.82
C LYS A 90 1.09 6.87 -10.75
N LEU A 91 2.23 7.24 -10.22
CA LEU A 91 3.45 7.39 -11.02
C LEU A 91 3.86 6.08 -11.71
N LYS A 92 3.82 4.96 -10.99
CA LYS A 92 4.08 3.64 -11.55
C LYS A 92 3.01 3.18 -12.57
N GLU A 93 1.77 3.61 -12.38
CA GLU A 93 0.66 3.30 -13.28
C GLU A 93 0.76 4.09 -14.60
N CYS A 94 1.12 5.37 -14.53
CA CYS A 94 1.10 6.29 -15.65
C CYS A 94 2.42 6.32 -16.46
N PHE A 95 3.55 5.96 -15.84
CA PHE A 95 4.88 6.03 -16.47
C PHE A 95 5.54 4.66 -16.44
N CYS A 96 5.64 4.01 -17.61
CA CYS A 96 6.25 2.69 -17.74
C CYS A 96 7.75 2.67 -17.44
N ASP A 97 8.42 3.82 -17.57
CA ASP A 97 9.84 4.07 -17.29
C ASP A 97 10.10 4.60 -15.88
N PHE A 98 9.05 4.65 -15.01
CA PHE A 98 9.23 5.14 -13.64
C PHE A 98 10.25 4.29 -12.87
N PRO A 99 11.33 4.90 -12.35
CA PRO A 99 12.40 4.15 -11.69
C PRO A 99 11.91 3.52 -10.39
N GLN A 100 12.53 2.41 -10.01
CA GLN A 100 12.24 1.75 -8.74
C GLN A 100 12.82 2.57 -7.58
N LEU A 101 12.01 3.46 -7.02
CA LEU A 101 12.37 4.33 -5.92
C LEU A 101 11.85 3.81 -4.58
N ASP A 102 12.63 4.08 -3.54
CA ASP A 102 12.17 3.86 -2.17
C ASP A 102 10.95 4.76 -1.85
N PRO A 103 9.90 4.24 -1.20
CA PRO A 103 8.72 5.01 -0.82
C PRO A 103 9.02 6.28 -0.04
N LYS A 104 10.10 6.30 0.75
CA LYS A 104 10.54 7.47 1.51
C LYS A 104 11.04 8.58 0.59
N THR A 105 11.71 8.24 -0.51
CA THR A 105 12.15 9.21 -1.52
C THR A 105 10.95 9.93 -2.13
N VAL A 106 9.94 9.18 -2.55
CA VAL A 106 8.71 9.76 -3.11
C VAL A 106 7.94 10.58 -2.05
N TYR A 107 7.84 10.06 -0.83
CA TYR A 107 7.22 10.80 0.28
C TYR A 107 7.90 12.16 0.51
N ASN A 108 9.23 12.19 0.59
CA ASN A 108 9.99 13.42 0.81
C ASN A 108 9.78 14.40 -0.35
N TYR A 109 9.72 13.91 -1.58
CA TYR A 109 9.45 14.74 -2.75
C TYR A 109 8.03 15.33 -2.74
N VAL A 110 7.02 14.52 -2.42
CA VAL A 110 5.63 14.99 -2.25
C VAL A 110 5.53 16.07 -1.18
N VAL A 111 6.23 15.90 -0.03
CA VAL A 111 6.29 16.92 1.02
C VAL A 111 6.92 18.21 0.52
N LYS A 112 8.03 18.13 -0.25
CA LYS A 112 8.67 19.28 -0.88
C LYS A 112 7.72 20.01 -1.82
N VAL A 113 7.06 19.29 -2.74
CA VAL A 113 6.10 19.87 -3.70
C VAL A 113 4.95 20.54 -2.95
N ARG A 114 4.40 19.92 -1.92
CA ARG A 114 3.35 20.54 -1.09
C ARG A 114 3.80 21.86 -0.46
N GLY A 115 5.03 21.92 0.04
CA GLY A 115 5.62 23.15 0.60
C GLY A 115 5.83 24.23 -0.46
N GLU A 116 6.35 23.87 -1.64
CA GLU A 116 6.59 24.81 -2.74
C GLU A 116 5.30 25.44 -3.30
N PHE A 117 4.21 24.64 -3.38
CA PHE A 117 2.94 25.07 -3.98
C PHE A 117 1.83 25.34 -2.97
N ASN A 118 2.17 25.40 -1.66
CA ASN A 118 1.22 25.64 -0.56
C ASN A 118 0.00 24.71 -0.56
N ILE A 119 0.18 23.43 -0.93
CA ILE A 119 -0.88 22.42 -0.95
C ILE A 119 -1.02 21.81 0.46
N PRO A 120 -2.13 22.01 1.19
CA PRO A 120 -2.28 21.55 2.55
C PRO A 120 -2.27 20.02 2.64
N LYS A 121 -1.67 19.49 3.72
CA LYS A 121 -1.74 18.06 4.04
C LYS A 121 -2.93 17.82 4.97
N VAL A 122 -3.88 16.99 4.55
CA VAL A 122 -4.96 16.54 5.43
C VAL A 122 -4.39 15.49 6.39
N THR A 123 -4.40 15.79 7.69
CA THR A 123 -3.95 14.88 8.75
C THR A 123 -5.11 13.95 9.13
N ARG A 124 -4.91 12.64 9.06
CA ARG A 124 -5.85 11.63 9.57
C ARG A 124 -5.32 11.13 10.91
N SER A 125 -6.19 10.96 11.90
CA SER A 125 -5.82 10.35 13.18
C SER A 125 -5.54 8.86 12.98
N ASP A 126 -4.35 8.40 13.36
CA ASP A 126 -4.00 6.99 13.36
C ASP A 126 -4.53 6.32 14.63
N ARG A 127 -5.27 5.20 14.46
CA ARG A 127 -5.63 4.33 15.59
C ARG A 127 -4.45 3.41 15.88
N GLN A 128 -4.10 3.27 17.15
CA GLN A 128 -3.13 2.25 17.57
C GLN A 128 -3.81 0.89 17.57
N TYR A 129 -3.21 -0.08 16.87
CA TYR A 129 -3.66 -1.47 16.83
C TYR A 129 -2.66 -2.35 17.56
N THR A 130 -3.16 -3.28 18.38
CA THR A 130 -2.32 -4.34 18.98
C THR A 130 -1.90 -5.32 17.90
N ALA A 131 -0.61 -5.68 17.87
CA ALA A 131 -0.11 -6.65 16.90
C ALA A 131 -0.66 -8.05 17.23
N VAL A 132 -1.41 -8.62 16.29
CA VAL A 132 -1.88 -10.02 16.41
C VAL A 132 -0.73 -10.95 15.99
N PRO A 133 -0.46 -12.03 16.74
CA PRO A 133 0.60 -12.99 16.42
C PRO A 133 0.50 -13.54 15.00
N ASP A 134 1.65 -13.84 14.37
CA ASP A 134 1.67 -14.46 13.06
C ASP A 134 1.20 -15.91 13.15
N LEU A 135 0.30 -16.29 12.23
CA LEU A 135 -0.17 -17.66 12.10
C LEU A 135 0.78 -18.49 11.25
N PRO A 136 0.78 -19.83 11.38
CA PRO A 136 1.56 -20.70 10.51
C PRO A 136 1.24 -20.51 9.02
N MET A 137 2.21 -20.83 8.16
CA MET A 137 2.06 -20.80 6.71
C MET A 137 0.93 -21.72 6.24
N GLY A 138 0.09 -21.26 5.32
CA GLY A 138 -1.01 -22.01 4.74
C GLY A 138 -2.18 -22.32 5.69
N GLN A 139 -2.11 -21.85 6.94
CA GLN A 139 -3.10 -22.18 7.95
C GLN A 139 -4.41 -21.42 7.72
N GLN A 140 -4.37 -20.11 7.58
CA GLN A 140 -5.59 -19.30 7.62
C GLN A 140 -5.61 -18.23 6.55
N ALA A 141 -6.80 -18.02 5.96
CA ALA A 141 -7.16 -16.80 5.25
C ALA A 141 -8.33 -16.10 5.94
N GLN A 142 -8.49 -14.82 5.64
CA GLN A 142 -9.64 -14.03 6.07
C GLN A 142 -10.33 -13.43 4.85
N VAL A 143 -11.66 -13.42 4.87
CA VAL A 143 -12.53 -12.86 3.82
C VAL A 143 -13.36 -11.73 4.38
N ASP A 144 -13.48 -10.66 3.60
CA ASP A 144 -14.38 -9.55 3.89
C ASP A 144 -14.90 -8.92 2.61
N PHE A 145 -16.08 -8.32 2.71
CA PHE A 145 -16.68 -7.53 1.65
C PHE A 145 -16.54 -6.04 1.91
N GLY A 146 -16.48 -5.28 0.84
CA GLY A 146 -16.47 -3.84 0.93
C GLY A 146 -17.23 -3.22 -0.21
N MET A 147 -17.56 -1.94 -0.06
CA MET A 147 -18.14 -1.15 -1.15
C MET A 147 -17.60 0.27 -1.11
N LYS A 148 -17.58 0.90 -2.29
CA LYS A 148 -17.25 2.32 -2.45
C LYS A 148 -17.99 2.90 -3.64
N ARG A 149 -18.50 4.13 -3.50
CA ARG A 149 -19.09 4.88 -4.60
C ARG A 149 -17.98 5.58 -5.39
N LEU A 150 -17.92 5.32 -6.69
CA LEU A 150 -16.92 5.87 -7.61
C LEU A 150 -17.61 6.73 -8.68
N ARG A 151 -16.87 7.71 -9.21
CA ARG A 151 -17.28 8.42 -10.42
C ARG A 151 -17.19 7.47 -11.62
N THR A 152 -18.10 7.60 -12.58
CA THR A 152 -18.03 6.86 -13.85
C THR A 152 -17.40 7.71 -14.93
N SER A 153 -16.82 7.07 -15.95
CA SER A 153 -16.28 7.75 -17.14
C SER A 153 -17.33 8.55 -17.91
N LYS A 154 -18.62 8.22 -17.74
CA LYS A 154 -19.78 8.89 -18.37
C LYS A 154 -20.37 10.04 -17.56
N GLY A 155 -19.71 10.42 -16.44
CA GLY A 155 -20.15 11.58 -15.63
C GLY A 155 -21.23 11.28 -14.60
N GLY A 156 -21.30 10.08 -14.08
CA GLY A 156 -22.23 9.67 -13.01
C GLY A 156 -21.50 9.08 -11.81
N TRP A 157 -22.26 8.35 -11.00
CA TRP A 157 -21.75 7.62 -9.84
C TRP A 157 -22.21 6.18 -9.89
N GLN A 158 -21.29 5.24 -9.61
CA GLN A 158 -21.55 3.82 -9.46
C GLN A 158 -21.07 3.34 -8.09
N THR A 159 -21.88 2.58 -7.38
CA THR A 159 -21.43 1.83 -6.22
C THR A 159 -20.76 0.56 -6.69
N VAL A 160 -19.49 0.40 -6.33
CA VAL A 160 -18.69 -0.78 -6.65
C VAL A 160 -18.51 -1.59 -5.38
N TYR A 161 -18.85 -2.87 -5.45
CA TYR A 161 -18.70 -3.85 -4.38
C TYR A 161 -17.44 -4.66 -4.62
N PHE A 162 -16.79 -5.12 -3.57
CA PHE A 162 -15.62 -5.98 -3.72
C PHE A 162 -15.54 -7.04 -2.64
N PHE A 163 -15.03 -8.17 -3.05
CA PHE A 163 -14.59 -9.28 -2.22
C PHE A 163 -13.09 -9.13 -2.00
N ALA A 164 -12.62 -9.24 -0.77
CA ALA A 164 -11.21 -9.24 -0.42
C ALA A 164 -10.87 -10.51 0.35
N MET A 165 -9.80 -11.20 -0.07
CA MET A 165 -9.23 -12.35 0.64
C MET A 165 -7.76 -12.08 0.95
N LEU A 166 -7.35 -12.39 2.18
CA LEU A 166 -6.01 -12.21 2.70
C LEU A 166 -5.47 -13.52 3.26
N LEU A 167 -4.31 -13.99 2.81
CA LEU A 167 -3.55 -15.03 3.50
C LEU A 167 -2.93 -14.43 4.77
N CYS A 168 -3.25 -15.03 5.93
CA CYS A 168 -2.91 -14.41 7.21
C CYS A 168 -1.43 -14.43 7.56
N HIS A 169 -0.62 -15.36 7.01
CA HIS A 169 0.82 -15.39 7.21
C HIS A 169 1.54 -14.42 6.28
N SER A 170 1.49 -14.64 4.98
CA SER A 170 2.22 -13.82 3.99
C SER A 170 1.68 -12.40 3.82
N ARG A 171 0.45 -12.15 4.23
CA ARG A 171 -0.30 -10.91 3.92
C ARG A 171 -0.55 -10.73 2.41
N GLN A 172 -0.47 -11.82 1.62
CA GLN A 172 -0.83 -11.83 0.22
C GLN A 172 -2.33 -11.58 0.08
N LYS A 173 -2.69 -10.60 -0.76
CA LYS A 173 -4.06 -10.12 -0.93
C LYS A 173 -4.58 -10.49 -2.31
N PHE A 174 -5.87 -10.79 -2.36
CA PHE A 174 -6.65 -10.87 -3.58
C PHE A 174 -7.88 -9.97 -3.44
N VAL A 175 -8.32 -9.36 -4.53
CA VAL A 175 -9.55 -8.56 -4.59
C VAL A 175 -10.27 -8.79 -5.91
N LEU A 176 -11.59 -8.84 -5.85
CA LEU A 176 -12.48 -8.94 -7.01
C LEU A 176 -13.60 -7.91 -6.88
N PHE A 177 -13.81 -7.11 -7.92
CA PHE A 177 -14.79 -6.04 -7.98
C PHE A 177 -16.02 -6.42 -8.81
N ARG A 178 -17.17 -5.86 -8.42
CA ARG A 178 -18.45 -5.97 -9.14
C ARG A 178 -19.24 -4.66 -8.99
N ASP A 179 -20.06 -4.36 -9.97
CA ASP A 179 -21.01 -3.24 -9.94
C ASP A 179 -22.35 -3.59 -9.26
N GLU A 180 -22.54 -4.86 -8.87
CA GLU A 180 -23.68 -5.39 -8.14
C GLU A 180 -23.24 -6.02 -6.81
N PRO A 181 -24.12 -6.09 -5.80
CA PRO A 181 -23.86 -6.80 -4.55
C PRO A 181 -23.47 -8.26 -4.78
N PHE A 182 -22.64 -8.80 -3.91
CA PHE A 182 -22.31 -10.23 -3.93
C PHE A 182 -23.51 -11.07 -3.49
N THR A 183 -23.74 -12.13 -4.23
CA THR A 183 -24.62 -13.25 -3.87
C THR A 183 -23.77 -14.44 -3.42
N SER A 184 -24.39 -15.48 -2.82
CA SER A 184 -23.68 -16.71 -2.46
C SER A 184 -22.95 -17.32 -3.68
N GLN A 185 -23.60 -17.32 -4.86
CA GLN A 185 -23.00 -17.83 -6.10
C GLN A 185 -21.78 -17.01 -6.52
N SER A 186 -21.89 -15.68 -6.56
CA SER A 186 -20.76 -14.83 -6.96
C SER A 186 -19.64 -14.81 -5.93
N ALA A 187 -19.95 -15.07 -4.65
CA ALA A 187 -18.94 -15.25 -3.62
C ALA A 187 -18.15 -16.55 -3.83
N VAL A 188 -18.83 -17.67 -4.19
CA VAL A 188 -18.16 -18.92 -4.59
C VAL A 188 -17.21 -18.69 -5.77
N GLU A 189 -17.66 -17.99 -6.81
CA GLU A 189 -16.80 -17.63 -7.96
C GLU A 189 -15.60 -16.78 -7.54
N ALA A 190 -15.77 -15.87 -6.57
CA ALA A 190 -14.68 -15.05 -6.04
C ALA A 190 -13.64 -15.90 -5.28
N HIS A 191 -14.08 -16.91 -4.51
CA HIS A 191 -13.18 -17.86 -3.85
C HIS A 191 -12.34 -18.65 -4.86
N GLU A 192 -12.98 -19.18 -5.91
CA GLU A 192 -12.28 -19.93 -6.94
C GLU A 192 -11.20 -19.08 -7.65
N LYS A 193 -11.52 -17.82 -7.96
CA LYS A 193 -10.56 -16.87 -8.51
C LYS A 193 -9.42 -16.55 -7.53
N ALA A 194 -9.73 -16.42 -6.23
CA ALA A 194 -8.73 -16.20 -5.20
C ALA A 194 -7.80 -17.41 -5.05
N PHE A 195 -8.32 -18.63 -5.04
CA PHE A 195 -7.53 -19.86 -4.95
C PHE A 195 -6.64 -20.05 -6.19
N SER A 196 -7.15 -19.73 -7.38
CA SER A 196 -6.36 -19.71 -8.60
C SER A 196 -5.22 -18.69 -8.52
N PHE A 197 -5.50 -17.49 -7.99
CA PHE A 197 -4.49 -16.44 -7.80
C PHE A 197 -3.43 -16.83 -6.76
N PHE A 198 -3.83 -17.44 -5.65
CA PHE A 198 -2.91 -17.93 -4.61
C PHE A 198 -2.21 -19.22 -4.98
N GLN A 199 -2.64 -19.91 -6.03
CA GLN A 199 -2.17 -21.22 -6.47
C GLN A 199 -2.33 -22.29 -5.37
N GLY A 200 -3.39 -22.19 -4.59
CA GLY A 200 -3.68 -23.12 -3.50
C GLY A 200 -4.81 -22.65 -2.58
N ILE A 201 -5.19 -23.52 -1.66
CA ILE A 201 -6.29 -23.32 -0.72
C ILE A 201 -5.75 -23.29 0.71
N PRO A 202 -6.05 -22.28 1.54
CA PRO A 202 -5.68 -22.28 2.96
C PRO A 202 -6.48 -23.36 3.71
N ARG A 203 -5.98 -23.84 4.86
CA ARG A 203 -6.65 -24.89 5.65
C ARG A 203 -7.95 -24.43 6.28
N GLU A 204 -8.02 -23.16 6.66
CA GLU A 204 -9.24 -22.53 7.17
C GLU A 204 -9.43 -21.11 6.63
N ILE A 205 -10.69 -20.71 6.53
CA ILE A 205 -11.06 -19.36 6.11
C ILE A 205 -12.02 -18.76 7.12
N VAL A 206 -11.68 -17.56 7.59
CA VAL A 206 -12.47 -16.81 8.57
C VAL A 206 -13.41 -15.84 7.84
N TYR A 207 -14.67 -15.89 8.19
CA TYR A 207 -15.75 -15.09 7.63
C TYR A 207 -16.42 -14.24 8.69
N ASP A 208 -16.99 -13.11 8.26
CA ASP A 208 -18.04 -12.43 9.03
C ASP A 208 -19.40 -13.14 8.88
N GLN A 209 -20.31 -12.83 9.79
CA GLN A 209 -21.70 -13.26 9.73
C GLN A 209 -22.46 -12.45 8.67
N ASP A 210 -22.10 -12.65 7.39
CA ASP A 210 -22.74 -11.99 6.26
C ASP A 210 -23.86 -12.85 5.67
N VAL A 211 -24.95 -12.20 5.27
CA VAL A 211 -26.11 -12.85 4.61
C VAL A 211 -25.74 -13.57 3.31
N VAL A 212 -24.61 -13.26 2.71
CA VAL A 212 -24.05 -13.95 1.55
C VAL A 212 -23.74 -15.42 1.88
N PHE A 213 -23.33 -15.72 3.11
CA PHE A 213 -22.93 -17.04 3.57
C PHE A 213 -23.95 -17.71 4.48
N ILE A 214 -24.66 -16.93 5.32
CA ILE A 214 -25.53 -17.40 6.39
C ILE A 214 -26.96 -17.03 6.07
N HIS A 215 -27.85 -18.04 6.04
CA HIS A 215 -29.30 -17.84 5.88
C HIS A 215 -29.97 -17.43 7.20
N SER A 216 -29.58 -18.05 8.32
CA SER A 216 -30.07 -17.72 9.66
C SER A 216 -29.09 -18.14 10.73
N GLU A 217 -29.11 -17.40 11.84
CA GLU A 217 -28.33 -17.66 13.05
C GLU A 217 -29.26 -17.92 14.24
N ASN A 218 -28.96 -18.94 15.03
CA ASN A 218 -29.67 -19.22 16.27
C ASN A 218 -28.65 -19.62 17.35
N LYS A 219 -28.30 -18.69 18.28
CA LYS A 219 -27.42 -18.90 19.45
C LYS A 219 -26.08 -19.60 19.13
N GLY A 220 -25.47 -19.24 18.00
CA GLY A 220 -24.16 -19.79 17.58
C GLY A 220 -24.26 -20.96 16.60
N ASP A 221 -25.46 -21.49 16.32
CA ASP A 221 -25.67 -22.41 15.21
C ASP A 221 -26.01 -21.63 13.94
N TYR A 222 -25.18 -21.80 12.93
CA TYR A 222 -25.34 -21.11 11.63
C TYR A 222 -25.97 -22.05 10.62
N LYS A 223 -27.08 -21.63 10.02
CA LYS A 223 -27.62 -22.27 8.81
C LYS A 223 -27.04 -21.58 7.59
N LEU A 224 -26.15 -22.25 6.90
CA LEU A 224 -25.54 -21.73 5.66
C LEU A 224 -26.60 -21.63 4.55
N THR A 225 -26.33 -20.77 3.56
CA THR A 225 -27.08 -20.80 2.30
C THR A 225 -26.79 -22.13 1.58
N ASP A 226 -27.76 -22.67 0.87
CA ASP A 226 -27.64 -23.99 0.20
C ASP A 226 -26.46 -24.02 -0.79
N VAL A 227 -26.24 -22.91 -1.49
CA VAL A 227 -25.13 -22.75 -2.43
C VAL A 227 -23.78 -22.81 -1.70
N PHE A 228 -23.62 -22.05 -0.62
CA PHE A 228 -22.36 -22.00 0.10
C PHE A 228 -22.11 -23.29 0.88
N GLY A 229 -23.14 -23.90 1.45
CA GLY A 229 -23.04 -25.19 2.13
C GLY A 229 -22.58 -26.30 1.19
N SER A 230 -23.16 -26.40 -0.01
CA SER A 230 -22.74 -27.34 -1.06
C SER A 230 -21.31 -27.11 -1.50
N TYR A 231 -20.91 -25.83 -1.63
CA TYR A 231 -19.54 -25.46 -1.97
C TYR A 231 -18.54 -25.92 -0.90
N LEU A 232 -18.82 -25.66 0.38
CA LEU A 232 -17.95 -26.10 1.48
C LEU A 232 -17.78 -27.62 1.53
N ALA A 233 -18.86 -28.37 1.26
CA ALA A 233 -18.81 -29.83 1.19
C ALA A 233 -17.88 -30.34 0.06
N SER A 234 -17.65 -29.54 -0.97
CA SER A 234 -16.79 -29.87 -2.11
C SER A 234 -15.36 -29.41 -1.97
N ARG A 235 -15.01 -28.68 -0.90
CA ARG A 235 -13.69 -28.06 -0.71
C ARG A 235 -13.00 -28.53 0.57
N PRO A 236 -11.66 -28.66 0.55
CA PRO A 236 -10.89 -29.22 1.67
C PRO A 236 -10.57 -28.21 2.79
N PHE A 237 -11.15 -27.01 2.79
CA PHE A 237 -10.93 -26.01 3.82
C PHE A 237 -12.06 -25.98 4.85
N LYS A 238 -11.75 -25.52 6.05
CA LYS A 238 -12.70 -25.30 7.13
C LYS A 238 -13.19 -23.85 7.10
N ALA A 239 -14.52 -23.62 7.08
CA ALA A 239 -15.09 -22.30 7.32
C ALA A 239 -15.20 -22.02 8.82
N VAL A 240 -14.75 -20.83 9.24
CA VAL A 240 -14.82 -20.33 10.62
C VAL A 240 -15.57 -19.00 10.59
N PHE A 241 -16.69 -18.92 11.29
CA PHE A 241 -17.46 -17.68 11.41
C PHE A 241 -17.11 -16.97 12.71
N CYS A 242 -16.74 -15.68 12.60
CA CYS A 242 -16.44 -14.87 13.79
C CYS A 242 -17.71 -14.62 14.60
N HIS A 243 -17.62 -14.74 15.92
CA HIS A 243 -18.64 -14.22 16.80
C HIS A 243 -18.59 -12.68 16.83
N ALA A 244 -19.76 -12.04 16.95
CA ALA A 244 -19.88 -10.57 16.97
C ALA A 244 -19.04 -9.88 18.09
N ALA A 245 -18.55 -10.65 19.08
CA ALA A 245 -17.77 -10.16 20.21
C ALA A 245 -16.24 -10.37 20.08
N ASP A 246 -15.72 -10.88 18.94
CA ASP A 246 -14.29 -11.12 18.76
C ASP A 246 -13.71 -10.27 17.61
N PRO A 247 -13.43 -8.97 17.87
CA PRO A 247 -12.88 -8.06 16.87
C PRO A 247 -11.41 -8.38 16.51
N GLU A 248 -10.68 -9.15 17.33
CA GLU A 248 -9.27 -9.45 17.08
C GLU A 248 -9.09 -10.50 15.99
N SER A 249 -10.04 -11.42 15.84
CA SER A 249 -9.96 -12.51 14.86
C SER A 249 -10.02 -12.02 13.41
N LYS A 250 -10.59 -10.84 13.14
CA LYS A 250 -10.83 -10.30 11.79
C LYS A 250 -10.01 -9.03 11.43
N GLY A 251 -9.31 -8.45 12.39
CA GLY A 251 -8.61 -7.16 12.22
C GLY A 251 -7.62 -7.10 11.05
N LYS A 252 -7.15 -8.24 10.54
CA LYS A 252 -6.20 -8.28 9.42
C LYS A 252 -6.88 -7.92 8.10
N VAL A 253 -8.04 -8.51 7.78
CA VAL A 253 -8.76 -8.25 6.52
C VAL A 253 -9.47 -6.90 6.53
N GLU A 254 -9.95 -6.41 7.67
CA GLU A 254 -10.52 -5.06 7.79
C GLU A 254 -9.51 -3.98 7.38
N ASN A 255 -8.24 -4.14 7.78
CA ASN A 255 -7.17 -3.27 7.34
C ASN A 255 -6.93 -3.36 5.82
N VAL A 256 -7.11 -4.54 5.21
CA VAL A 256 -7.04 -4.71 3.76
C VAL A 256 -8.18 -3.99 3.06
N VAL A 257 -9.42 -4.12 3.55
CA VAL A 257 -10.59 -3.40 3.01
C VAL A 257 -10.37 -1.89 3.09
N LYS A 258 -9.86 -1.39 4.22
CA LYS A 258 -9.49 0.02 4.37
C LYS A 258 -8.39 0.43 3.39
N TYR A 259 -7.36 -0.40 3.21
CA TYR A 259 -6.26 -0.15 2.29
C TYR A 259 -6.73 -0.10 0.84
N ILE A 260 -7.58 -1.04 0.40
CA ILE A 260 -8.19 -1.03 -0.93
C ILE A 260 -8.96 0.29 -1.16
N LYS A 261 -9.82 0.70 -0.21
CA LYS A 261 -10.61 1.93 -0.30
C LYS A 261 -9.77 3.20 -0.35
N GLN A 262 -8.65 3.23 0.36
CA GLN A 262 -7.80 4.42 0.52
C GLN A 262 -6.63 4.48 -0.45
N ASN A 263 -6.29 3.38 -1.12
CA ASN A 263 -5.20 3.31 -2.09
C ASN A 263 -5.74 3.03 -3.50
N PHE A 264 -6.13 1.79 -3.80
CA PHE A 264 -6.56 1.40 -5.15
C PHE A 264 -7.78 2.18 -5.63
N LEU A 265 -8.83 2.28 -4.81
CA LEU A 265 -10.09 2.97 -5.15
C LEU A 265 -10.04 4.49 -4.90
N TYR A 266 -8.90 5.03 -4.47
CA TYR A 266 -8.78 6.45 -4.21
C TYR A 266 -8.78 7.23 -5.54
N ASN A 267 -9.81 8.07 -5.74
CA ASN A 267 -10.03 8.86 -6.97
C ASN A 267 -9.99 8.05 -8.27
N ARG A 268 -10.34 6.74 -8.20
CA ARG A 268 -10.46 5.90 -9.38
C ARG A 268 -11.81 6.14 -10.05
N ILE A 269 -11.78 6.13 -11.38
CA ILE A 269 -12.99 6.22 -12.22
C ILE A 269 -13.41 4.79 -12.57
N PHE A 270 -14.69 4.49 -12.41
CA PHE A 270 -15.26 3.22 -12.81
C PHE A 270 -15.68 3.26 -14.28
N THR A 271 -15.23 2.30 -15.06
CA THR A 271 -15.61 2.09 -16.46
C THR A 271 -16.53 0.88 -16.58
N ASP A 272 -16.04 -0.29 -16.20
CA ASP A 272 -16.74 -1.57 -16.21
C ASP A 272 -16.02 -2.58 -15.28
N ASN A 273 -16.65 -3.74 -15.06
CA ASN A 273 -16.12 -4.80 -14.19
C ASN A 273 -14.83 -5.43 -14.70
N GLU A 274 -14.64 -5.58 -16.01
CA GLU A 274 -13.45 -6.18 -16.59
C GLU A 274 -12.24 -5.26 -16.41
N THR A 275 -12.40 -4.00 -16.76
CA THR A 275 -11.36 -2.98 -16.63
C THR A 275 -10.90 -2.84 -15.18
N ILE A 276 -11.82 -2.64 -14.23
CA ILE A 276 -11.44 -2.44 -12.81
C ILE A 276 -10.74 -3.68 -12.23
N ASN A 277 -11.13 -4.89 -12.62
CA ASN A 277 -10.47 -6.12 -12.15
C ASN A 277 -9.10 -6.32 -12.78
N THR A 278 -8.91 -6.00 -14.04
CA THR A 278 -7.59 -6.00 -14.70
C THR A 278 -6.64 -5.01 -14.02
N GLU A 279 -7.11 -3.78 -13.77
CA GLU A 279 -6.35 -2.76 -13.05
C GLU A 279 -6.04 -3.18 -11.60
N ALA A 280 -6.96 -3.88 -10.94
CA ALA A 280 -6.78 -4.38 -9.58
C ALA A 280 -5.66 -5.43 -9.51
N ILE A 281 -5.63 -6.39 -10.43
CA ILE A 281 -4.56 -7.38 -10.51
C ILE A 281 -3.21 -6.70 -10.82
N ALA A 282 -3.20 -5.75 -11.76
CA ALA A 282 -2.00 -4.96 -12.05
C ALA A 282 -1.51 -4.19 -10.82
N TRP A 283 -2.42 -3.57 -10.05
CA TRP A 283 -2.10 -2.90 -8.79
C TRP A 283 -1.58 -3.86 -7.72
N LEU A 284 -2.19 -5.02 -7.53
CA LEU A 284 -1.71 -6.04 -6.59
C LEU A 284 -0.26 -6.45 -6.92
N ASN A 285 0.02 -6.69 -8.20
CA ASN A 285 1.34 -7.12 -8.67
C ASN A 285 2.39 -6.00 -8.69
N ARG A 286 1.97 -4.74 -8.74
CA ARG A 286 2.85 -3.56 -8.73
C ARG A 286 3.07 -2.99 -7.33
N THR A 287 2.03 -2.97 -6.51
CA THR A 287 2.00 -2.23 -5.24
C THR A 287 1.40 -3.04 -4.10
N GLY A 288 0.17 -3.55 -4.24
CA GLY A 288 -0.59 -4.12 -3.13
C GLY A 288 0.13 -5.28 -2.43
N ASN A 289 0.81 -6.15 -3.18
CA ASN A 289 1.55 -7.31 -2.67
C ASN A 289 3.07 -7.16 -2.76
N MET A 290 3.57 -6.11 -3.43
CA MET A 290 5.01 -5.89 -3.63
C MET A 290 5.62 -4.90 -2.64
N MET A 291 4.79 -4.11 -1.95
CA MET A 291 5.28 -3.18 -0.94
C MET A 291 5.47 -3.89 0.41
N LYS A 292 6.56 -3.50 1.10
CA LYS A 292 6.85 -3.99 2.45
C LYS A 292 5.68 -3.71 3.39
N HIS A 293 5.18 -4.75 4.06
CA HIS A 293 4.08 -4.64 5.00
C HIS A 293 4.54 -4.00 6.31
N ASN A 294 3.83 -2.99 6.79
CA ASN A 294 4.25 -2.19 7.95
C ASN A 294 4.44 -3.01 9.24
N THR A 295 3.57 -3.98 9.50
CA THR A 295 3.62 -4.78 10.74
C THR A 295 4.67 -5.90 10.65
N THR A 296 4.67 -6.69 9.56
CA THR A 296 5.57 -7.85 9.43
C THR A 296 6.95 -7.45 8.92
N CYS A 297 7.10 -6.23 8.40
CA CYS A 297 8.33 -5.75 7.75
C CYS A 297 8.82 -6.64 6.58
N ARG A 298 7.94 -7.47 6.00
CA ARG A 298 8.21 -8.38 4.89
C ARG A 298 7.40 -7.98 3.65
N VAL A 299 7.84 -8.41 2.46
CA VAL A 299 7.11 -8.21 1.21
C VAL A 299 6.11 -9.37 1.05
N PRO A 300 4.79 -9.10 0.96
CA PRO A 300 3.78 -10.16 0.88
C PRO A 300 4.02 -11.18 -0.22
N TYR A 301 4.40 -10.74 -1.40
CA TYR A 301 4.71 -11.63 -2.54
C TYR A 301 5.86 -12.60 -2.23
N THR A 302 6.94 -12.12 -1.64
CA THR A 302 8.11 -12.96 -1.28
C THR A 302 7.73 -14.00 -0.23
N GLU A 303 6.96 -13.60 0.79
CA GLU A 303 6.46 -14.51 1.82
C GLU A 303 5.47 -15.53 1.24
N TRP A 304 4.61 -15.12 0.29
CA TRP A 304 3.71 -16.03 -0.38
C TRP A 304 4.43 -17.09 -1.21
N CYS A 305 5.53 -16.76 -1.89
CA CYS A 305 6.35 -17.76 -2.59
C CYS A 305 6.83 -18.88 -1.64
N ASN A 306 7.09 -18.56 -0.37
CA ASN A 306 7.45 -19.55 0.64
C ASN A 306 6.21 -20.29 1.21
N GLU A 307 5.06 -19.61 1.29
CA GLU A 307 3.82 -20.14 1.84
C GLU A 307 3.10 -21.11 0.89
N GLN A 308 3.25 -20.96 -0.44
CA GLN A 308 2.58 -21.78 -1.46
C GLN A 308 2.63 -23.28 -1.19
N LYS A 309 3.79 -23.83 -0.81
CA LYS A 309 3.99 -25.25 -0.53
C LYS A 309 3.23 -25.78 0.70
N TYR A 310 2.67 -24.89 1.51
CA TYR A 310 1.86 -25.22 2.69
C TYR A 310 0.36 -25.10 2.45
N LEU A 311 -0.04 -24.50 1.32
CA LEU A 311 -1.42 -24.46 0.88
C LEU A 311 -1.87 -25.86 0.40
N LEU A 312 -3.16 -26.15 0.50
CA LEU A 312 -3.75 -27.34 -0.07
C LEU A 312 -3.82 -27.23 -1.58
N ALA A 313 -3.75 -28.34 -2.28
CA ALA A 313 -3.82 -28.37 -3.74
C ALA A 313 -5.15 -27.78 -4.25
N TYR A 314 -5.06 -26.90 -5.23
CA TYR A 314 -6.23 -26.31 -5.88
C TYR A 314 -6.52 -27.00 -7.21
N HIS A 315 -7.76 -27.47 -7.36
CA HIS A 315 -8.30 -27.97 -8.62
C HIS A 315 -9.57 -27.17 -8.94
N PRO A 316 -9.67 -26.50 -10.11
CA PRO A 316 -10.85 -25.73 -10.49
C PRO A 316 -12.11 -26.61 -10.51
N ILE A 317 -13.21 -26.11 -9.92
CA ILE A 317 -14.54 -26.77 -10.03
C ILE A 317 -15.19 -26.42 -11.37
N PHE A 318 -14.87 -25.22 -11.90
CA PHE A 318 -15.39 -24.77 -13.18
C PHE A 318 -14.34 -24.98 -14.26
N SER A 319 -14.58 -25.89 -15.21
CA SER A 319 -13.74 -25.95 -16.41
C SER A 319 -14.03 -24.75 -17.30
N THR A 320 -12.98 -23.97 -17.63
CA THR A 320 -13.03 -22.90 -18.64
C THR A 320 -12.90 -23.52 -20.04
N ASP A 321 -13.75 -24.48 -20.39
CA ASP A 321 -13.86 -24.90 -21.79
C ASP A 321 -14.67 -23.84 -22.53
N GLY A 322 -13.91 -22.99 -23.24
CA GLY A 322 -14.49 -22.00 -24.14
C GLY A 322 -15.18 -22.65 -25.32
N ARG A 323 -16.43 -23.01 -25.19
CA ARG A 323 -17.47 -23.06 -26.22
C ARG A 323 -18.82 -23.35 -25.55
N ASN A 324 -19.73 -22.36 -25.65
CA ASN A 324 -21.15 -22.43 -25.33
C ASN A 324 -21.53 -22.50 -23.83
N GLY A 325 -22.14 -21.39 -23.40
CA GLY A 325 -22.66 -21.12 -22.07
C GLY A 325 -23.71 -22.10 -21.53
N HIS A 326 -23.23 -23.21 -20.97
CA HIS A 326 -23.98 -23.93 -19.94
C HIS A 326 -22.95 -24.39 -18.89
N LYS A 327 -23.01 -23.74 -17.71
CA LYS A 327 -22.27 -24.17 -16.52
C LYS A 327 -22.87 -25.46 -16.00
N VAL A 328 -22.17 -26.57 -16.15
CA VAL A 328 -22.52 -27.82 -15.46
C VAL A 328 -21.60 -27.95 -14.25
N LEU A 329 -22.20 -27.94 -13.06
CA LEU A 329 -21.55 -28.40 -11.84
C LEU A 329 -21.29 -29.92 -12.00
N LYS A 330 -20.05 -30.32 -11.97
CA LYS A 330 -19.67 -31.72 -11.79
C LYS A 330 -19.43 -32.04 -10.36
#